data_0e24594d478f170bca18f2d47ce1e68e
#
_entry.id   0e24594d478f170bca18f2d47ce1e68e
#
_cell.length_a   1.000
_cell.length_b   1.000
_cell.length_c   1.000
_cell.angle_alpha   90.00
_cell.angle_beta   90.00
_cell.angle_gamma   90.00
#
_symmetry.space_group_name_H-M   'P 1'
#
loop_
_entity.id
_entity.type
_entity.pdbx_description
1 polymer ?
#
loop_
_entity_poly.entity_id
_entity_poly.type
_entity_poly.pdbx_seq_one_letter_code
_entity_poly.pdbx_strand_id
1 'polypeptide(L)'
;MDTQIRGLHHVTAITSSAEKNYRFFTDILGLRMIKKTVNQDDIETYHLYFTDDTGAPGTDMTFFDFPRIPKGTNSISRTGFRVPTDASLEYWAQRFTDLAVAHGEIKERFGKKYLEFHDYDDQLFQLVSDEKNQGVAGGTPWKNSNVPAEHAIFGLGPTIVTVAKFDHLKLVLENLLGFKETAAEGSMHQFEVGEGGNGATIIVDDQPDMIPAQEGYGNVHHLALRVADDDALRDWIEKINALEFPNSGFVDRFYFQSEYFLAAPHVLFELATDGPGFLQDETYEHAGEILSLPPHLQSKRKEIEEYVRPFDTSDANKKRQ
;
A
#
# COMPACT_ATOMS: atom_id res chain seq x y z
N MET A 1 15.04 -18.29 14.12
CA MET A 1 14.44 -16.94 14.05
C MET A 1 13.19 -17.03 13.21
N ASP A 2 12.21 -16.16 13.45
CA ASP A 2 10.97 -16.17 12.67
C ASP A 2 11.19 -15.42 11.36
N THR A 3 11.49 -16.16 10.28
CA THR A 3 11.69 -15.62 8.93
C THR A 3 10.42 -15.69 8.08
N GLN A 4 9.26 -15.94 8.71
CA GLN A 4 7.99 -16.02 7.98
C GLN A 4 7.53 -14.62 7.54
N ILE A 5 7.06 -14.50 6.30
CA ILE A 5 6.32 -13.32 5.84
C ILE A 5 4.97 -13.31 6.56
N ARG A 6 4.64 -12.14 7.18
CA ARG A 6 3.47 -11.97 8.04
C ARG A 6 2.25 -11.37 7.34
N GLY A 7 2.36 -11.04 6.06
CA GLY A 7 1.31 -10.45 5.25
C GLY A 7 1.80 -9.23 4.46
N LEU A 8 0.85 -8.42 4.00
CA LEU A 8 1.12 -7.15 3.33
C LEU A 8 1.57 -6.12 4.37
N HIS A 9 2.59 -5.28 4.02
CA HIS A 9 3.05 -4.17 4.84
C HIS A 9 2.45 -2.85 4.37
N HIS A 10 2.80 -2.44 3.16
CA HIS A 10 2.30 -1.24 2.50
C HIS A 10 2.29 -1.39 0.98
N VAL A 11 1.61 -0.46 0.33
CA VAL A 11 1.67 -0.29 -1.13
C VAL A 11 2.07 1.15 -1.41
N THR A 12 3.08 1.36 -2.23
CA THR A 12 3.52 2.69 -2.66
C THR A 12 3.15 2.94 -4.11
N ALA A 13 2.43 4.02 -4.36
CA ALA A 13 2.02 4.45 -5.68
C ALA A 13 2.56 5.84 -6.02
N ILE A 14 2.27 6.29 -7.23
CA ILE A 14 2.68 7.60 -7.73
C ILE A 14 1.44 8.44 -7.99
N THR A 15 1.42 9.66 -7.47
CA THR A 15 0.33 10.61 -7.68
C THR A 15 0.79 11.84 -8.47
N SER A 16 -0.14 12.45 -9.19
CA SER A 16 0.09 13.71 -9.89
C SER A 16 -0.04 14.95 -8.98
N SER A 17 -0.58 14.81 -7.76
CA SER A 17 -0.80 15.93 -6.85
C SER A 17 -0.93 15.49 -5.39
N ALA A 18 0.04 15.89 -4.56
CA ALA A 18 0.04 15.67 -3.12
C ALA A 18 -1.23 16.21 -2.43
N GLU A 19 -1.72 17.41 -2.83
CA GLU A 19 -2.92 18.02 -2.23
C GLU A 19 -4.19 17.24 -2.55
N LYS A 20 -4.40 16.88 -3.83
CA LYS A 20 -5.56 16.06 -4.22
C LYS A 20 -5.51 14.69 -3.57
N ASN A 21 -4.31 14.09 -3.50
CA ASN A 21 -4.07 12.81 -2.85
C ASN A 21 -4.44 12.88 -1.37
N TYR A 22 -3.96 13.91 -0.65
CA TYR A 22 -4.30 14.13 0.74
C TYR A 22 -5.83 14.21 0.95
N ARG A 23 -6.55 15.01 0.14
CA ARG A 23 -8.01 15.14 0.26
C ARG A 23 -8.74 13.84 -0.09
N PHE A 24 -8.29 13.13 -1.12
CA PHE A 24 -8.92 11.89 -1.51
C PHE A 24 -8.81 10.82 -0.41
N PHE A 25 -7.62 10.62 0.12
CA PHE A 25 -7.38 9.58 1.11
C PHE A 25 -7.93 9.94 2.50
N THR A 26 -7.97 11.22 2.87
CA THR A 26 -8.49 11.63 4.18
C THR A 26 -9.98 11.94 4.18
N ASP A 27 -10.49 12.72 3.21
CA ASP A 27 -11.87 13.21 3.23
C ASP A 27 -12.84 12.23 2.55
N ILE A 28 -12.38 11.51 1.51
CA ILE A 28 -13.21 10.52 0.80
C ILE A 28 -13.06 9.14 1.43
N LEU A 29 -11.83 8.62 1.55
CA LEU A 29 -11.59 7.27 2.06
C LEU A 29 -11.54 7.18 3.59
N GLY A 30 -11.39 8.30 4.29
CA GLY A 30 -11.42 8.35 5.75
C GLY A 30 -10.17 7.75 6.40
N LEU A 31 -9.05 7.64 5.69
CA LEU A 31 -7.76 7.21 6.22
C LEU A 31 -7.04 8.36 6.91
N ARG A 32 -6.18 8.05 7.86
CA ARG A 32 -5.33 9.02 8.55
C ARG A 32 -4.08 9.30 7.73
N MET A 33 -3.74 10.57 7.47
CA MET A 33 -2.38 10.93 7.07
C MET A 33 -1.48 10.85 8.31
N ILE A 34 -0.70 9.78 8.43
CA ILE A 34 0.20 9.58 9.57
C ILE A 34 1.54 10.29 9.37
N LYS A 35 1.96 10.48 8.11
CA LYS A 35 3.25 11.09 7.80
C LYS A 35 3.21 11.87 6.50
N LYS A 36 3.78 13.10 6.54
CA LYS A 36 4.17 13.89 5.38
C LYS A 36 5.67 14.11 5.40
N THR A 37 6.38 13.49 4.48
CA THR A 37 7.83 13.57 4.35
C THR A 37 8.25 13.63 2.89
N VAL A 38 9.53 13.42 2.59
CA VAL A 38 10.04 13.34 1.21
C VAL A 38 10.57 11.94 0.93
N ASN A 39 10.63 11.60 -0.34
CA ASN A 39 11.35 10.41 -0.79
C ASN A 39 12.83 10.56 -0.45
N GLN A 40 13.40 9.60 0.31
CA GLN A 40 14.77 9.69 0.79
C GLN A 40 15.81 9.50 -0.32
N ASP A 41 15.41 8.94 -1.45
CA ASP A 41 16.25 8.79 -2.65
C ASP A 41 16.10 9.96 -3.63
N ASP A 42 15.00 10.75 -3.51
CA ASP A 42 14.71 11.95 -4.30
C ASP A 42 14.03 13.02 -3.44
N ILE A 43 14.82 13.84 -2.78
CA ILE A 43 14.35 14.85 -1.80
C ILE A 43 13.48 15.97 -2.38
N GLU A 44 13.35 16.06 -3.70
CA GLU A 44 12.47 17.01 -4.39
C GLU A 44 11.01 16.51 -4.45
N THR A 45 10.76 15.27 -4.01
CA THR A 45 9.48 14.56 -4.13
C THR A 45 8.88 14.28 -2.77
N TYR A 46 7.61 14.66 -2.55
CA TYR A 46 6.89 14.24 -1.35
C TYR A 46 6.73 12.72 -1.28
N HIS A 47 6.75 12.20 -0.05
CA HIS A 47 6.31 10.87 0.30
C HIS A 47 5.22 10.98 1.38
N LEU A 48 3.99 10.61 1.02
CA LEU A 48 2.80 10.72 1.88
C LEU A 48 2.37 9.33 2.33
N TYR A 49 1.94 9.18 3.58
CA TYR A 49 1.53 7.92 4.16
C TYR A 49 0.14 8.01 4.76
N PHE A 50 -0.77 7.15 4.31
CA PHE A 50 -2.16 7.07 4.75
C PHE A 50 -2.43 5.70 5.37
N THR A 51 -2.84 5.68 6.62
CA THR A 51 -2.93 4.47 7.41
C THR A 51 -4.26 4.37 8.18
N ASP A 52 -4.34 3.38 9.04
CA ASP A 52 -5.31 3.29 10.13
C ASP A 52 -5.07 4.39 11.20
N ASP A 53 -5.69 4.27 12.38
CA ASP A 53 -5.56 5.26 13.47
C ASP A 53 -4.13 5.39 14.00
N THR A 54 -3.35 4.32 14.01
CA THR A 54 -2.05 4.23 14.70
C THR A 54 -0.83 4.10 13.78
N GLY A 55 -1.04 3.91 12.49
CA GLY A 55 0.04 3.62 11.55
C GLY A 55 0.53 2.17 11.65
N ALA A 56 -0.39 1.23 11.87
CA ALA A 56 -0.06 -0.17 12.03
C ALA A 56 0.44 -0.79 10.72
N PRO A 57 1.46 -1.68 10.75
CA PRO A 57 1.89 -2.42 9.57
C PRO A 57 0.74 -3.21 8.93
N GLY A 58 0.63 -3.15 7.60
CA GLY A 58 -0.49 -3.77 6.87
C GLY A 58 -1.70 -2.87 6.68
N THR A 59 -1.60 -1.58 7.04
CA THR A 59 -2.68 -0.60 6.85
C THR A 59 -2.28 0.55 5.94
N ASP A 60 -1.03 0.60 5.50
CA ASP A 60 -0.37 1.77 4.95
C ASP A 60 -0.44 1.80 3.41
N MET A 61 -1.06 2.86 2.87
CA MET A 61 -1.02 3.23 1.45
C MET A 61 -0.19 4.50 1.31
N THR A 62 0.87 4.45 0.51
CA THR A 62 1.80 5.57 0.39
C THR A 62 1.90 6.10 -1.03
N PHE A 63 2.35 7.36 -1.17
CA PHE A 63 2.44 8.02 -2.46
C PHE A 63 3.69 8.87 -2.60
N PHE A 64 4.33 8.74 -3.77
CA PHE A 64 5.28 9.71 -4.28
C PHE A 64 4.56 10.76 -5.14
N ASP A 65 4.81 12.04 -4.91
CA ASP A 65 4.24 13.15 -5.69
C ASP A 65 5.14 13.50 -6.89
N PHE A 66 4.89 12.86 -8.04
CA PHE A 66 5.59 13.15 -9.29
C PHE A 66 4.70 13.86 -10.32
N PRO A 67 4.39 15.14 -10.14
CA PRO A 67 3.40 15.85 -10.98
C PRO A 67 3.87 16.10 -12.42
N ARG A 68 5.15 15.89 -12.72
CA ARG A 68 5.76 16.23 -14.02
C ARG A 68 6.00 15.04 -14.95
N ILE A 69 5.77 13.81 -14.46
CA ILE A 69 5.92 12.61 -15.30
C ILE A 69 4.58 12.26 -15.96
N PRO A 70 4.59 11.60 -17.14
CA PRO A 70 3.37 11.15 -17.80
C PRO A 70 2.58 10.14 -16.97
N LYS A 71 1.31 9.92 -17.32
CA LYS A 71 0.50 8.85 -16.74
C LYS A 71 1.16 7.49 -17.00
N GLY A 72 1.26 6.68 -15.95
CA GLY A 72 1.81 5.33 -16.01
C GLY A 72 0.76 4.26 -16.34
N THR A 73 1.22 3.02 -16.44
CA THR A 73 0.40 1.81 -16.52
C THR A 73 0.87 0.81 -15.46
N ASN A 74 0.02 -0.14 -15.07
CA ASN A 74 0.27 -0.95 -13.88
C ASN A 74 0.48 -2.44 -14.15
N SER A 75 1.51 -3.02 -13.49
CA SER A 75 1.58 -4.45 -13.19
C SER A 75 0.95 -4.77 -11.83
N ILE A 76 1.20 -3.96 -10.77
CA ILE A 76 0.41 -4.05 -9.51
C ILE A 76 -0.87 -3.26 -9.77
N SER A 77 -1.85 -3.92 -10.35
CA SER A 77 -2.93 -3.29 -11.11
C SER A 77 -4.11 -2.81 -10.25
N ARG A 78 -4.28 -3.35 -9.04
CA ARG A 78 -5.32 -2.95 -8.09
C ARG A 78 -4.85 -3.10 -6.66
N THR A 79 -4.79 -2.02 -5.90
CA THR A 79 -4.57 -2.10 -4.46
C THR A 79 -5.90 -2.39 -3.76
N GLY A 80 -5.91 -3.41 -2.90
CA GLY A 80 -7.07 -3.77 -2.09
C GLY A 80 -7.06 -3.10 -0.73
N PHE A 81 -8.25 -2.70 -0.26
CA PHE A 81 -8.52 -2.30 1.12
C PHE A 81 -9.60 -3.17 1.73
N ARG A 82 -9.54 -3.35 3.03
CA ARG A 82 -10.49 -4.17 3.80
C ARG A 82 -11.57 -3.29 4.42
N VAL A 83 -12.82 -3.73 4.30
CA VAL A 83 -13.96 -3.16 5.00
C VAL A 83 -14.67 -4.27 5.80
N PRO A 84 -15.34 -3.96 6.94
CA PRO A 84 -15.76 -4.99 7.88
C PRO A 84 -16.75 -6.01 7.34
N THR A 85 -17.72 -5.59 6.52
CA THR A 85 -18.85 -6.45 6.12
C THR A 85 -19.26 -6.25 4.67
N ASP A 86 -20.08 -7.16 4.15
CA ASP A 86 -20.73 -7.01 2.85
C ASP A 86 -21.60 -5.74 2.79
N ALA A 87 -22.30 -5.40 3.89
CA ALA A 87 -23.08 -4.16 3.99
C ALA A 87 -22.21 -2.89 3.92
N SER A 88 -20.95 -2.97 4.31
CA SER A 88 -20.01 -1.86 4.13
C SER A 88 -19.78 -1.53 2.66
N LEU A 89 -19.78 -2.51 1.76
CA LEU A 89 -19.64 -2.26 0.33
C LEU A 89 -20.83 -1.48 -0.26
N GLU A 90 -22.05 -1.72 0.25
CA GLU A 90 -23.27 -0.96 -0.14
C GLU A 90 -23.15 0.50 0.34
N TYR A 91 -22.71 0.71 1.58
CA TYR A 91 -22.40 2.05 2.09
C TYR A 91 -21.38 2.77 1.20
N TRP A 92 -20.29 2.11 0.82
CA TRP A 92 -19.25 2.69 -0.01
C TRP A 92 -19.71 2.99 -1.43
N ALA A 93 -20.52 2.11 -2.05
CA ALA A 93 -21.10 2.36 -3.36
C ALA A 93 -21.98 3.63 -3.35
N GLN A 94 -22.81 3.80 -2.32
CA GLN A 94 -23.61 5.01 -2.16
C GLN A 94 -22.73 6.24 -1.89
N ARG A 95 -21.74 6.15 -1.00
CA ARG A 95 -20.79 7.24 -0.70
C ARG A 95 -20.03 7.68 -1.94
N PHE A 96 -19.52 6.76 -2.76
CA PHE A 96 -18.83 7.08 -4.00
C PHE A 96 -19.76 7.76 -5.01
N THR A 97 -21.00 7.33 -5.12
CA THR A 97 -22.02 8.01 -5.94
C THR A 97 -22.23 9.45 -5.47
N ASP A 98 -22.43 9.66 -4.16
CA ASP A 98 -22.69 10.98 -3.57
C ASP A 98 -21.50 11.94 -3.73
N LEU A 99 -20.28 11.40 -3.71
CA LEU A 99 -19.01 12.16 -3.85
C LEU A 99 -18.47 12.19 -5.28
N ALA A 100 -19.24 11.66 -6.25
CA ALA A 100 -18.86 11.57 -7.66
C ALA A 100 -17.51 10.85 -7.91
N VAL A 101 -17.19 9.84 -7.10
CA VAL A 101 -16.05 8.94 -7.31
C VAL A 101 -16.46 7.85 -8.31
N ALA A 102 -15.64 7.64 -9.33
CA ALA A 102 -15.88 6.58 -10.31
C ALA A 102 -15.75 5.21 -9.65
N HIS A 103 -16.80 4.39 -9.74
CA HIS A 103 -16.82 3.05 -9.15
C HIS A 103 -17.65 2.07 -10.00
N GLY A 104 -17.41 0.76 -9.80
CA GLY A 104 -18.17 -0.31 -10.43
C GLY A 104 -19.37 -0.75 -9.61
N GLU A 105 -19.88 -1.92 -9.96
CA GLU A 105 -20.88 -2.65 -9.17
C GLU A 105 -20.20 -3.56 -8.15
N ILE A 106 -20.91 -3.93 -7.07
CA ILE A 106 -20.46 -4.95 -6.12
C ILE A 106 -20.45 -6.30 -6.84
N LYS A 107 -19.30 -6.97 -6.83
CA LYS A 107 -19.06 -8.28 -7.45
C LYS A 107 -18.52 -9.26 -6.42
N GLU A 108 -18.37 -10.51 -6.83
CA GLU A 108 -17.78 -11.57 -6.01
C GLU A 108 -16.59 -12.21 -6.74
N ARG A 109 -15.51 -12.53 -6.01
CA ARG A 109 -14.33 -13.27 -6.45
C ARG A 109 -13.83 -14.11 -5.30
N PHE A 110 -13.54 -15.39 -5.54
CA PHE A 110 -13.10 -16.34 -4.51
C PHE A 110 -14.01 -16.37 -3.27
N GLY A 111 -15.32 -16.23 -3.47
CA GLY A 111 -16.33 -16.22 -2.39
C GLY A 111 -16.35 -14.97 -1.51
N LYS A 112 -15.64 -13.90 -1.91
CA LYS A 112 -15.61 -12.60 -1.20
C LYS A 112 -16.16 -11.51 -2.09
N LYS A 113 -17.04 -10.67 -1.54
CA LYS A 113 -17.56 -9.50 -2.26
C LYS A 113 -16.53 -8.38 -2.29
N TYR A 114 -16.53 -7.65 -3.38
CA TYR A 114 -15.65 -6.49 -3.60
C TYR A 114 -16.31 -5.40 -4.42
N LEU A 115 -15.81 -4.18 -4.30
CA LEU A 115 -16.20 -3.00 -5.06
C LEU A 115 -14.96 -2.31 -5.62
N GLU A 116 -14.84 -2.18 -6.94
CA GLU A 116 -13.77 -1.44 -7.60
C GLU A 116 -14.10 0.05 -7.69
N PHE A 117 -13.09 0.90 -7.54
CA PHE A 117 -13.20 2.34 -7.69
C PHE A 117 -11.89 2.95 -8.18
N HIS A 118 -11.93 4.19 -8.67
CA HIS A 118 -10.77 4.92 -9.16
C HIS A 118 -10.57 6.19 -8.35
N ASP A 119 -9.30 6.59 -8.19
CA ASP A 119 -8.99 7.95 -7.74
C ASP A 119 -9.00 8.94 -8.92
N TYR A 120 -8.61 10.18 -8.65
CA TYR A 120 -8.55 11.26 -9.66
C TYR A 120 -7.40 11.10 -10.69
N ASP A 121 -6.45 10.21 -10.46
CA ASP A 121 -5.39 9.83 -11.40
C ASP A 121 -5.77 8.59 -12.24
N ASP A 122 -7.03 8.13 -12.12
CA ASP A 122 -7.55 6.86 -12.66
C ASP A 122 -6.79 5.62 -12.15
N GLN A 123 -6.15 5.71 -10.99
CA GLN A 123 -5.59 4.53 -10.35
C GLN A 123 -6.73 3.66 -9.82
N LEU A 124 -6.63 2.36 -10.10
CA LEU A 124 -7.68 1.40 -9.75
C LEU A 124 -7.43 0.79 -8.37
N PHE A 125 -8.46 0.83 -7.54
CA PHE A 125 -8.52 0.24 -6.19
C PHE A 125 -9.70 -0.71 -6.06
N GLN A 126 -9.69 -1.52 -5.02
CA GLN A 126 -10.85 -2.32 -4.62
C GLN A 126 -11.05 -2.30 -3.11
N LEU A 127 -12.32 -2.22 -2.68
CA LEU A 127 -12.74 -2.55 -1.32
C LEU A 127 -13.15 -4.02 -1.29
N VAL A 128 -12.67 -4.77 -0.30
CA VAL A 128 -12.97 -6.19 -0.13
C VAL A 128 -13.60 -6.42 1.23
N SER A 129 -14.72 -7.13 1.26
CA SER A 129 -15.43 -7.49 2.50
C SER A 129 -14.61 -8.47 3.34
N ASP A 130 -14.49 -8.16 4.62
CA ASP A 130 -13.86 -9.01 5.63
C ASP A 130 -14.85 -9.91 6.39
N GLU A 131 -16.14 -9.89 6.03
CA GLU A 131 -17.21 -10.61 6.76
C GLU A 131 -16.91 -12.09 6.97
N LYS A 132 -16.25 -12.73 5.99
CA LYS A 132 -15.84 -14.13 6.06
C LYS A 132 -14.33 -14.30 6.24
N ASN A 133 -13.60 -13.22 6.56
CA ASN A 133 -12.16 -13.27 6.65
C ASN A 133 -11.70 -14.03 7.89
N GLN A 134 -10.65 -14.84 7.70
CA GLN A 134 -9.86 -15.46 8.76
C GLN A 134 -8.39 -15.25 8.43
N GLY A 135 -7.53 -15.15 9.42
CA GLY A 135 -6.10 -14.92 9.23
C GLY A 135 -5.65 -13.55 9.77
N VAL A 136 -4.72 -12.90 9.09
CA VAL A 136 -4.09 -11.65 9.56
C VAL A 136 -5.12 -10.63 9.98
N ALA A 137 -5.03 -10.15 11.22
CA ALA A 137 -5.90 -9.12 11.77
C ALA A 137 -5.78 -7.80 11.00
N GLY A 138 -6.86 -7.03 10.96
CA GLY A 138 -6.84 -5.65 10.47
C GLY A 138 -6.34 -4.67 11.54
N GLY A 139 -6.16 -3.41 11.14
CA GLY A 139 -5.86 -2.29 12.02
C GLY A 139 -7.10 -1.71 12.71
N THR A 140 -6.96 -0.50 13.21
CA THR A 140 -8.01 0.24 13.91
C THR A 140 -8.50 1.40 13.05
N PRO A 141 -9.81 1.52 12.76
CA PRO A 141 -10.35 2.66 12.02
C PRO A 141 -9.94 4.00 12.62
N TRP A 142 -9.57 4.97 11.76
CA TRP A 142 -9.18 6.28 12.24
C TRP A 142 -10.31 7.00 12.98
N LYS A 143 -10.09 7.35 14.25
CA LYS A 143 -11.11 7.92 15.14
C LYS A 143 -11.67 9.28 14.69
N ASN A 144 -10.90 10.05 13.90
CA ASN A 144 -11.31 11.36 13.40
C ASN A 144 -11.86 11.32 11.96
N SER A 145 -12.05 10.12 11.41
CA SER A 145 -12.68 9.91 10.11
C SER A 145 -14.13 10.41 10.08
N ASN A 146 -14.60 10.82 8.90
CA ASN A 146 -16.00 11.06 8.62
C ASN A 146 -16.73 9.79 8.11
N VAL A 147 -16.02 8.68 8.01
CA VAL A 147 -16.62 7.36 7.72
C VAL A 147 -16.97 6.68 9.03
N PRO A 148 -18.21 6.18 9.21
CA PRO A 148 -18.57 5.40 10.40
C PRO A 148 -17.66 4.19 10.60
N ALA A 149 -17.24 3.92 11.84
CA ALA A 149 -16.27 2.88 12.14
C ALA A 149 -16.71 1.48 11.64
N GLU A 150 -18.01 1.20 11.64
CA GLU A 150 -18.61 -0.04 11.14
C GLU A 150 -18.50 -0.23 9.62
N HIS A 151 -18.10 0.81 8.87
CA HIS A 151 -17.87 0.77 7.42
C HIS A 151 -16.46 1.16 7.03
N ALA A 152 -15.65 1.60 7.99
CA ALA A 152 -14.34 2.19 7.72
C ALA A 152 -13.36 1.18 7.11
N ILE A 153 -12.45 1.69 6.28
CA ILE A 153 -11.25 0.97 5.85
C ILE A 153 -10.34 0.81 7.09
N PHE A 154 -9.86 -0.42 7.31
CA PHE A 154 -9.04 -0.74 8.48
C PHE A 154 -7.81 -1.61 8.15
N GLY A 155 -7.41 -1.65 6.88
CA GLY A 155 -6.18 -2.32 6.44
C GLY A 155 -6.12 -2.55 4.95
N LEU A 156 -4.94 -2.98 4.49
CA LEU A 156 -4.75 -3.46 3.13
C LEU A 156 -5.44 -4.81 2.94
N GLY A 157 -6.01 -4.99 1.76
CA GLY A 157 -6.68 -6.22 1.33
C GLY A 157 -5.95 -6.89 0.16
N PRO A 158 -6.58 -7.89 -0.46
CA PRO A 158 -6.03 -8.56 -1.62
C PRO A 158 -5.62 -7.57 -2.69
N THR A 159 -4.33 -7.56 -3.02
CA THR A 159 -3.76 -6.71 -4.06
C THR A 159 -3.56 -7.52 -5.32
N ILE A 160 -3.95 -6.99 -6.49
CA ILE A 160 -3.88 -7.71 -7.76
C ILE A 160 -2.62 -7.30 -8.51
N VAL A 161 -1.85 -8.31 -8.93
CA VAL A 161 -0.67 -8.17 -9.76
C VAL A 161 -0.95 -8.83 -11.11
N THR A 162 -0.95 -8.05 -12.17
CA THR A 162 -1.17 -8.51 -13.55
C THR A 162 0.16 -8.71 -14.24
N VAL A 163 0.41 -9.90 -14.77
CA VAL A 163 1.68 -10.27 -15.39
C VAL A 163 1.51 -11.05 -16.68
N ALA A 164 2.46 -10.88 -17.60
CA ALA A 164 2.56 -11.67 -18.82
C ALA A 164 3.28 -13.03 -18.63
N LYS A 165 3.96 -13.21 -17.51
CA LYS A 165 4.73 -14.43 -17.20
C LYS A 165 4.31 -14.97 -15.84
N PHE A 166 3.11 -15.54 -15.78
CA PHE A 166 2.52 -16.10 -14.57
C PHE A 166 3.43 -17.09 -13.86
N ASP A 167 3.95 -18.09 -14.58
CA ASP A 167 4.80 -19.13 -13.98
C ASP A 167 6.05 -18.58 -13.28
N HIS A 168 6.62 -17.47 -13.80
CA HIS A 168 7.79 -16.84 -13.17
C HIS A 168 7.40 -16.24 -11.81
N LEU A 169 6.33 -15.44 -11.76
CA LEU A 169 5.88 -14.84 -10.49
C LEU A 169 5.40 -15.91 -9.50
N LYS A 170 4.70 -16.96 -9.98
CA LYS A 170 4.28 -18.09 -9.16
C LYS A 170 5.48 -18.77 -8.48
N LEU A 171 6.56 -19.02 -9.22
CA LEU A 171 7.78 -19.61 -8.65
C LEU A 171 8.39 -18.72 -7.56
N VAL A 172 8.42 -17.40 -7.75
CA VAL A 172 8.90 -16.45 -6.74
C VAL A 172 7.99 -16.47 -5.51
N LEU A 173 6.68 -16.40 -5.70
CA LEU A 173 5.71 -16.43 -4.59
C LEU A 173 5.83 -17.74 -3.77
N GLU A 174 5.81 -18.90 -4.44
CA GLU A 174 5.78 -20.20 -3.74
C GLU A 174 7.16 -20.61 -3.20
N ASN A 175 8.21 -20.57 -4.03
CA ASN A 175 9.50 -21.15 -3.67
C ASN A 175 10.42 -20.19 -2.91
N LEU A 176 10.33 -18.88 -3.18
CA LEU A 176 11.12 -17.90 -2.46
C LEU A 176 10.37 -17.38 -1.23
N LEU A 177 9.15 -16.87 -1.43
CA LEU A 177 8.42 -16.10 -0.41
C LEU A 177 7.49 -16.95 0.47
N GLY A 178 7.22 -18.22 0.10
CA GLY A 178 6.44 -19.16 0.90
C GLY A 178 4.93 -18.96 0.82
N PHE A 179 4.44 -18.24 -0.19
CA PHE A 179 3.01 -18.18 -0.50
C PHE A 179 2.50 -19.56 -0.96
N LYS A 180 1.19 -19.74 -0.86
CA LYS A 180 0.49 -20.92 -1.37
C LYS A 180 -0.67 -20.47 -2.23
N GLU A 181 -0.81 -21.07 -3.42
CA GLU A 181 -2.01 -20.89 -4.22
C GLU A 181 -3.21 -21.55 -3.52
N THR A 182 -4.24 -20.79 -3.23
CA THR A 182 -5.42 -21.23 -2.45
C THR A 182 -6.68 -21.32 -3.30
N ALA A 183 -6.75 -20.60 -4.42
CA ALA A 183 -7.87 -20.63 -5.35
C ALA A 183 -7.48 -20.12 -6.76
N ALA A 184 -8.24 -20.52 -7.78
CA ALA A 184 -8.11 -19.99 -9.13
C ALA A 184 -9.50 -19.85 -9.79
N GLU A 185 -9.72 -18.72 -10.46
CA GLU A 185 -10.94 -18.40 -11.23
C GLU A 185 -10.55 -17.69 -12.54
N GLY A 186 -10.71 -18.36 -13.68
CA GLY A 186 -10.30 -17.83 -14.99
C GLY A 186 -8.80 -17.54 -15.04
N SER A 187 -8.40 -16.28 -15.32
CA SER A 187 -7.00 -15.83 -15.28
C SER A 187 -6.51 -15.43 -13.90
N MET A 188 -7.37 -15.42 -12.90
CA MET A 188 -7.06 -14.97 -11.55
C MET A 188 -6.64 -16.14 -10.67
N HIS A 189 -5.50 -15.99 -9.97
CA HIS A 189 -4.93 -16.96 -9.05
C HIS A 189 -4.68 -16.31 -7.69
N GLN A 190 -5.29 -16.85 -6.63
CA GLN A 190 -5.15 -16.33 -5.28
C GLN A 190 -4.00 -17.02 -4.54
N PHE A 191 -3.10 -16.24 -3.98
CA PHE A 191 -1.97 -16.70 -3.17
C PHE A 191 -2.07 -16.09 -1.77
N GLU A 192 -1.85 -16.91 -0.74
CA GLU A 192 -1.83 -16.49 0.65
C GLU A 192 -0.52 -16.88 1.33
N VAL A 193 -0.09 -16.07 2.31
CA VAL A 193 1.13 -16.31 3.09
C VAL A 193 0.87 -16.17 4.60
N GLY A 194 1.72 -16.78 5.42
CA GLY A 194 1.63 -16.67 6.86
C GLY A 194 0.32 -17.21 7.42
N GLU A 195 -0.40 -16.37 8.16
CA GLU A 195 -1.72 -16.71 8.71
C GLU A 195 -2.84 -16.66 7.66
N GLY A 196 -2.54 -16.18 6.45
CA GLY A 196 -3.51 -16.06 5.38
C GLY A 196 -4.52 -14.93 5.57
N GLY A 197 -5.60 -14.98 4.81
CA GLY A 197 -6.68 -14.01 4.84
C GLY A 197 -6.38 -12.74 4.04
N ASN A 198 -7.33 -11.78 4.05
CA ASN A 198 -7.28 -10.61 3.19
C ASN A 198 -6.02 -9.75 3.38
N GLY A 199 -5.48 -9.67 4.60
CA GLY A 199 -4.24 -8.93 4.90
C GLY A 199 -2.94 -9.65 4.47
N ALA A 200 -3.03 -10.85 3.90
CA ALA A 200 -1.90 -11.65 3.46
C ALA A 200 -2.11 -12.28 2.07
N THR A 201 -2.97 -11.66 1.26
CA THR A 201 -3.38 -12.18 -0.05
C THR A 201 -2.82 -11.33 -1.19
N ILE A 202 -2.20 -11.98 -2.16
CA ILE A 202 -1.90 -11.47 -3.49
C ILE A 202 -2.75 -12.25 -4.50
N ILE A 203 -3.40 -11.55 -5.42
CA ILE A 203 -4.08 -12.17 -6.55
C ILE A 203 -3.23 -11.90 -7.79
N VAL A 204 -2.83 -12.94 -8.50
CA VAL A 204 -2.09 -12.82 -9.77
C VAL A 204 -3.08 -12.98 -10.91
N ASP A 205 -3.15 -11.98 -11.80
CA ASP A 205 -3.92 -12.02 -13.04
C ASP A 205 -2.97 -12.38 -14.20
N ASP A 206 -3.14 -13.58 -14.75
CA ASP A 206 -2.34 -14.09 -15.89
C ASP A 206 -2.85 -13.49 -17.20
N GLN A 207 -2.11 -12.51 -17.73
CA GLN A 207 -2.43 -11.79 -18.95
C GLN A 207 -1.23 -11.82 -19.93
N PRO A 208 -1.03 -12.94 -20.67
CA PRO A 208 0.17 -13.14 -21.49
C PRO A 208 0.38 -12.07 -22.57
N ASP A 209 -0.70 -11.43 -23.01
CA ASP A 209 -0.68 -10.39 -24.05
C ASP A 209 -0.64 -8.95 -23.50
N MET A 210 -0.46 -8.76 -22.17
CA MET A 210 -0.42 -7.43 -21.60
C MET A 210 0.76 -6.60 -22.10
N ILE A 211 0.54 -5.30 -22.28
CA ILE A 211 1.61 -4.35 -22.55
C ILE A 211 2.44 -4.16 -21.27
N PRO A 212 3.80 -4.16 -21.36
CA PRO A 212 4.64 -3.91 -20.20
C PRO A 212 4.27 -2.62 -19.46
N ALA A 213 4.25 -2.68 -18.14
CA ALA A 213 3.97 -1.51 -17.31
C ALA A 213 5.00 -0.41 -17.52
N GLN A 214 4.55 0.83 -17.45
CA GLN A 214 5.37 2.04 -17.52
C GLN A 214 5.15 2.86 -16.26
N GLU A 215 6.25 3.29 -15.63
CA GLU A 215 6.20 4.15 -14.47
C GLU A 215 5.62 5.52 -14.80
N GLY A 216 4.77 6.04 -13.92
CA GLY A 216 4.10 7.33 -14.08
C GLY A 216 3.04 7.54 -13.02
N TYR A 217 2.41 8.72 -12.97
CA TYR A 217 1.31 8.93 -12.01
C TYR A 217 0.14 7.98 -12.31
N GLY A 218 -0.59 7.58 -11.26
CA GLY A 218 -1.62 6.53 -11.34
C GLY A 218 -1.06 5.10 -11.43
N ASN A 219 0.27 4.94 -11.20
CA ASN A 219 0.97 3.65 -11.21
C ASN A 219 1.38 3.27 -9.78
N VAL A 220 1.33 1.98 -9.47
CA VAL A 220 1.91 1.44 -8.22
C VAL A 220 3.39 1.17 -8.45
N HIS A 221 4.24 1.77 -7.61
CA HIS A 221 5.69 1.64 -7.65
C HIS A 221 6.14 0.28 -7.09
N HIS A 222 5.65 -0.10 -5.90
CA HIS A 222 5.98 -1.38 -5.26
C HIS A 222 4.91 -1.86 -4.29
N LEU A 223 4.97 -3.15 -3.99
CA LEU A 223 4.21 -3.83 -2.95
C LEU A 223 5.17 -4.34 -1.89
N ALA A 224 4.97 -3.95 -0.64
CA ALA A 224 5.76 -4.38 0.50
C ALA A 224 5.10 -5.50 1.30
N LEU A 225 5.91 -6.46 1.72
CA LEU A 225 5.55 -7.62 2.54
C LEU A 225 6.18 -7.48 3.93
N ARG A 226 5.46 -7.88 4.96
CA ARG A 226 5.88 -7.76 6.36
C ARG A 226 6.87 -8.83 6.78
N VAL A 227 7.97 -8.40 7.38
CA VAL A 227 8.87 -9.24 8.17
C VAL A 227 8.93 -8.74 9.61
N ALA A 228 9.34 -9.59 10.55
CA ALA A 228 9.25 -9.30 11.97
C ALA A 228 10.09 -8.10 12.41
N ASP A 229 11.37 -8.12 12.05
CA ASP A 229 12.41 -7.23 12.57
C ASP A 229 13.65 -7.24 11.65
N ASP A 230 14.68 -6.51 12.07
CA ASP A 230 15.95 -6.39 11.34
C ASP A 230 16.67 -7.72 11.17
N ASP A 231 16.60 -8.62 12.15
CA ASP A 231 17.25 -9.92 12.07
C ASP A 231 16.57 -10.79 11.01
N ALA A 232 15.24 -10.82 11.01
CA ALA A 232 14.47 -11.50 9.97
C ALA A 232 14.72 -10.92 8.57
N LEU A 233 14.83 -9.58 8.45
CA LEU A 233 15.14 -8.92 7.18
C LEU A 233 16.54 -9.30 6.67
N ARG A 234 17.55 -9.37 7.55
CA ARG A 234 18.91 -9.79 7.19
C ARG A 234 18.96 -11.25 6.74
N ASP A 235 18.23 -12.14 7.41
CA ASP A 235 18.11 -13.54 6.99
C ASP A 235 17.48 -13.65 5.58
N TRP A 236 16.49 -12.80 5.28
CA TRP A 236 15.90 -12.71 3.94
C TRP A 236 16.90 -12.22 2.89
N ILE A 237 17.68 -11.17 3.18
CA ILE A 237 18.71 -10.66 2.28
C ILE A 237 19.75 -11.74 1.97
N GLU A 238 20.19 -12.50 2.98
CA GLU A 238 21.12 -13.63 2.78
C GLU A 238 20.52 -14.70 1.88
N LYS A 239 19.23 -15.05 2.07
CA LYS A 239 18.52 -16.03 1.24
C LYS A 239 18.38 -15.56 -0.21
N ILE A 240 18.03 -14.29 -0.44
CA ILE A 240 17.87 -13.69 -1.76
C ILE A 240 19.23 -13.63 -2.48
N ASN A 241 20.30 -13.24 -1.77
CA ASN A 241 21.67 -13.22 -2.29
C ASN A 241 22.16 -14.63 -2.67
N ALA A 242 21.84 -15.66 -1.85
CA ALA A 242 22.21 -17.04 -2.14
C ALA A 242 21.56 -17.60 -3.41
N LEU A 243 20.44 -17.01 -3.84
CA LEU A 243 19.74 -17.32 -5.08
C LEU A 243 20.18 -16.42 -6.25
N GLU A 244 21.18 -15.55 -6.03
CA GLU A 244 21.68 -14.59 -7.01
C GLU A 244 20.61 -13.63 -7.56
N PHE A 245 19.54 -13.37 -6.80
CA PHE A 245 18.55 -12.36 -7.17
C PHE A 245 19.13 -10.94 -6.96
N PRO A 246 19.10 -10.09 -7.97
CA PRO A 246 19.44 -8.67 -7.80
C PRO A 246 18.51 -8.01 -6.78
N ASN A 247 19.10 -7.36 -5.78
CA ASN A 247 18.37 -6.72 -4.69
C ASN A 247 19.13 -5.48 -4.19
N SER A 248 18.46 -4.67 -3.37
CA SER A 248 19.04 -3.43 -2.81
C SER A 248 19.97 -3.67 -1.63
N GLY A 249 19.93 -4.84 -1.01
CA GLY A 249 20.44 -5.06 0.33
C GLY A 249 19.63 -4.29 1.38
N PHE A 250 20.18 -4.20 2.59
CA PHE A 250 19.53 -3.52 3.72
C PHE A 250 19.48 -2.01 3.51
N VAL A 251 18.28 -1.42 3.56
CA VAL A 251 18.03 0.02 3.44
C VAL A 251 17.31 0.52 4.68
N ASP A 252 17.90 1.47 5.39
CA ASP A 252 17.27 2.15 6.52
C ASP A 252 16.33 3.25 6.01
N ARG A 253 15.00 3.04 6.19
CA ARG A 253 13.97 4.03 5.86
C ARG A 253 13.54 4.87 7.06
N PHE A 254 14.21 4.72 8.20
CA PHE A 254 13.93 5.39 9.48
C PHE A 254 12.65 4.87 10.15
N TYR A 255 11.52 4.83 9.48
CA TYR A 255 10.23 4.35 10.04
C TYR A 255 10.11 2.82 10.01
N PHE A 256 10.81 2.18 9.13
CA PHE A 256 11.00 0.72 8.97
C PHE A 256 12.29 0.46 8.20
N GLN A 257 12.71 -0.79 8.19
CA GLN A 257 13.88 -1.24 7.42
C GLN A 257 13.41 -2.03 6.21
N SER A 258 14.13 -1.92 5.11
CA SER A 258 13.67 -2.42 3.81
C SER A 258 14.74 -3.19 3.05
N GLU A 259 14.25 -4.05 2.15
CA GLU A 259 15.00 -4.65 1.06
C GLU A 259 14.09 -4.73 -0.15
N TYR A 260 14.62 -4.41 -1.34
CA TYR A 260 13.86 -4.35 -2.60
C TYR A 260 14.40 -5.32 -3.62
N PHE A 261 13.51 -6.04 -4.34
CA PHE A 261 13.87 -6.89 -5.45
C PHE A 261 12.75 -6.98 -6.50
N LEU A 262 13.12 -7.28 -7.76
CA LEU A 262 12.15 -7.50 -8.82
C LEU A 262 11.61 -8.93 -8.75
N ALA A 263 10.37 -9.11 -8.31
CA ALA A 263 9.68 -10.39 -8.24
C ALA A 263 9.29 -10.93 -9.64
N ALA A 264 9.02 -10.00 -10.57
CA ALA A 264 8.79 -10.26 -11.99
C ALA A 264 9.17 -8.99 -12.79
N PRO A 265 9.25 -9.04 -14.13
CA PRO A 265 9.43 -7.84 -14.93
C PRO A 265 8.37 -6.77 -14.58
N HIS A 266 8.83 -5.58 -14.22
CA HIS A 266 7.98 -4.44 -13.79
C HIS A 266 7.15 -4.66 -12.51
N VAL A 267 7.50 -5.66 -11.69
CA VAL A 267 6.88 -5.93 -10.38
C VAL A 267 7.96 -5.85 -9.31
N LEU A 268 8.04 -4.69 -8.66
CA LEU A 268 8.96 -4.46 -7.55
C LEU A 268 8.30 -4.88 -6.24
N PHE A 269 8.93 -5.80 -5.52
CA PHE A 269 8.57 -6.15 -4.16
C PHE A 269 9.56 -5.57 -3.17
N GLU A 270 9.06 -5.30 -1.99
CA GLU A 270 9.82 -4.89 -0.82
C GLU A 270 9.57 -5.87 0.33
N LEU A 271 10.59 -6.18 1.10
CA LEU A 271 10.44 -6.75 2.44
C LEU A 271 10.66 -5.63 3.44
N ALA A 272 9.67 -5.38 4.31
CA ALA A 272 9.68 -4.28 5.27
C ALA A 272 9.44 -4.79 6.69
N THR A 273 10.22 -4.27 7.66
CA THR A 273 10.04 -4.61 9.08
C THR A 273 8.82 -3.93 9.68
N ASP A 274 8.16 -4.59 10.64
CA ASP A 274 6.98 -4.05 11.34
C ASP A 274 7.27 -2.78 12.15
N GLY A 275 8.49 -2.52 12.50
CA GLY A 275 8.91 -1.36 13.26
C GLY A 275 10.17 -0.70 12.71
N PRO A 276 10.54 0.41 13.34
CA PRO A 276 10.06 1.02 14.60
C PRO A 276 8.74 1.82 14.51
N GLY A 277 8.23 2.15 13.31
CA GLY A 277 6.94 2.80 13.11
C GLY A 277 7.00 4.32 12.92
N PHE A 278 5.85 4.94 12.58
CA PHE A 278 5.77 6.34 12.15
C PHE A 278 5.83 7.38 13.26
N LEU A 279 5.60 6.99 14.52
CA LEU A 279 5.52 7.91 15.65
C LEU A 279 6.86 8.12 16.38
N GLN A 280 8.00 7.87 15.72
CA GLN A 280 9.32 8.08 16.30
C GLN A 280 9.69 9.56 16.48
N ASP A 281 9.27 10.40 15.54
CA ASP A 281 9.66 11.80 15.40
C ASP A 281 8.49 12.79 15.49
N GLU A 282 7.27 12.28 15.62
CA GLU A 282 6.05 13.05 15.83
C GLU A 282 5.18 12.39 16.90
N THR A 283 4.42 13.21 17.64
CA THR A 283 3.44 12.67 18.59
C THR A 283 2.19 12.19 17.85
N TYR A 284 1.44 11.28 18.48
CA TYR A 284 0.17 10.81 17.93
C TYR A 284 -0.79 11.95 17.58
N GLU A 285 -0.88 13.00 18.39
CA GLU A 285 -1.80 14.11 18.22
C GLU A 285 -1.46 15.02 17.03
N HIS A 286 -0.19 15.03 16.60
CA HIS A 286 0.34 15.96 15.60
C HIS A 286 0.94 15.30 14.36
N ALA A 287 0.89 13.98 14.27
CA ALA A 287 1.47 13.23 13.16
C ALA A 287 0.87 13.66 11.81
N GLY A 288 1.72 13.94 10.82
CA GLY A 288 1.33 14.36 9.48
C GLY A 288 0.97 15.85 9.30
N GLU A 289 0.95 16.65 10.38
CA GLU A 289 0.60 18.08 10.28
C GLU A 289 1.70 18.93 9.63
N ILE A 290 2.95 18.52 9.77
CA ILE A 290 4.11 19.25 9.23
C ILE A 290 4.97 18.35 8.32
N LEU A 291 5.89 18.97 7.59
CA LEU A 291 6.93 18.21 6.87
C LEU A 291 7.89 17.61 7.90
N SER A 292 7.82 16.29 8.08
CA SER A 292 8.72 15.52 8.90
C SER A 292 9.89 15.01 8.08
N LEU A 293 11.10 15.08 8.61
CA LEU A 293 12.31 14.63 7.93
C LEU A 293 13.10 13.68 8.83
N PRO A 294 13.56 12.54 8.31
CA PRO A 294 14.48 11.68 9.03
C PRO A 294 15.74 12.44 9.49
N PRO A 295 16.42 12.00 10.57
CA PRO A 295 17.56 12.73 11.15
C PRO A 295 18.65 13.11 10.15
N HIS A 296 18.96 12.24 9.18
CA HIS A 296 20.00 12.48 8.17
C HIS A 296 19.62 13.56 7.15
N LEU A 297 18.32 13.91 7.00
CA LEU A 297 17.83 14.96 6.11
C LEU A 297 17.57 16.30 6.82
N GLN A 298 17.62 16.35 8.16
CA GLN A 298 17.32 17.58 8.92
C GLN A 298 18.23 18.77 8.52
N SER A 299 19.50 18.52 8.22
CA SER A 299 20.43 19.55 7.78
C SER A 299 20.09 20.16 6.41
N LYS A 300 19.30 19.44 5.60
CA LYS A 300 18.85 19.86 4.27
C LYS A 300 17.43 20.46 4.27
N ARG A 301 16.79 20.63 5.42
CA ARG A 301 15.39 21.08 5.53
C ARG A 301 15.08 22.29 4.67
N LYS A 302 15.91 23.34 4.73
CA LYS A 302 15.69 24.57 3.95
C LYS A 302 15.72 24.32 2.45
N GLU A 303 16.69 23.51 1.99
CA GLU A 303 16.80 23.11 0.59
C GLU A 303 15.58 22.29 0.14
N ILE A 304 15.16 21.33 0.94
CA ILE A 304 13.98 20.49 0.66
C ILE A 304 12.72 21.35 0.57
N GLU A 305 12.50 22.27 1.51
CA GLU A 305 11.34 23.17 1.51
C GLU A 305 11.32 24.16 0.31
N GLU A 306 12.45 24.38 -0.34
CA GLU A 306 12.53 25.16 -1.60
C GLU A 306 12.13 24.33 -2.83
N TYR A 307 12.31 22.98 -2.79
CA TYR A 307 11.96 22.08 -3.89
C TYR A 307 10.50 21.64 -3.85
N VAL A 308 10.04 21.18 -2.69
CA VAL A 308 8.69 20.62 -2.57
C VAL A 308 7.64 21.75 -2.58
N ARG A 309 6.56 21.57 -3.36
CA ARG A 309 5.47 22.52 -3.41
C ARG A 309 4.71 22.55 -2.07
N PRO A 310 4.65 23.68 -1.34
CA PRO A 310 3.95 23.73 -0.06
C PRO A 310 2.46 23.39 -0.22
N PHE A 311 1.94 22.51 0.65
CA PHE A 311 0.51 22.32 0.84
C PHE A 311 0.18 22.14 2.32
N ASP A 312 -1.01 22.58 2.70
CA ASP A 312 -1.44 22.64 4.10
C ASP A 312 -2.00 21.29 4.55
N THR A 313 -1.46 20.74 5.63
CA THR A 313 -1.91 19.56 6.35
C THR A 313 -2.14 19.82 7.85
N SER A 314 -2.25 21.11 8.26
CA SER A 314 -2.48 21.49 9.66
C SER A 314 -3.82 20.98 10.23
N ASP A 315 -4.68 20.45 9.35
CA ASP A 315 -5.94 19.79 9.70
C ASP A 315 -5.85 18.25 9.70
N ALA A 316 -4.64 17.67 9.55
CA ALA A 316 -4.45 16.21 9.41
C ALA A 316 -5.06 15.41 10.58
N ASN A 317 -5.06 15.96 11.79
CA ASN A 317 -5.63 15.30 12.97
C ASN A 317 -6.99 15.88 13.41
N LYS A 318 -7.56 16.81 12.66
CA LYS A 318 -8.91 17.32 12.96
C LYS A 318 -9.97 16.31 12.53
N LYS A 319 -11.07 16.29 13.28
CA LYS A 319 -12.23 15.48 12.91
C LYS A 319 -12.74 15.90 11.52
N ARG A 320 -12.89 14.95 10.62
CA ARG A 320 -13.46 15.17 9.28
C ARG A 320 -14.97 15.36 9.35
N GLN A 321 -15.51 16.21 8.49
CA GLN A 321 -16.93 16.55 8.43
C GLN A 321 -17.59 15.85 7.24
#